data_801111797fce061f733bac67561e73da
#
_entry.id   801111797fce061f733bac67561e73da
#
_cell.length_a   1.000
_cell.length_b   1.000
_cell.length_c   1.000
_cell.angle_alpha   90.00
_cell.angle_beta   90.00
_cell.angle_gamma   90.00
#
_symmetry.space_group_name_H-M   'P 1'
#
loop_
_entity.id
_entity.type
_entity.pdbx_description
1 polymer ?
#
loop_
_entity_poly.entity_id
_entity_poly.type
_entity_poly.pdbx_seq_one_letter_code
_entity_poly.pdbx_strand_id
1 'polypeptide(L)'
;PLLLAGCDPVKEEERVIRYYDDLLAQWRIHTPDAALNEAFGHALLNVEYAWLRPYGWIESIQHWPTMWHMEHTAAEEWAGNYQRSREIFISQLERLLNGDEVPELSAPGFARKEWGGDNPYFFRGVEHYLKMTGDIEFARQAEPYMQKILAQTFKEYDPLKTGVMGFGTQLGNQEDFLATHGPGSGSGCEGAHMLRVMAMVENLLGNRKASEKYEQYARAVQQK
;
A
#
# COMPACT_ATOMS: atom_id res chain seq x y z
N PRO A 1 -27.46 15.29 11.40
CA PRO A 1 -28.35 16.47 11.29
C PRO A 1 -27.79 17.71 11.99
N LEU A 2 -27.16 17.56 13.19
CA LEU A 2 -26.62 18.68 13.96
C LEU A 2 -25.37 19.35 13.30
N LEU A 3 -24.59 18.59 12.54
CA LEU A 3 -23.39 19.08 11.83
C LEU A 3 -23.76 20.04 10.68
N LEU A 4 -24.95 19.89 10.12
CA LEU A 4 -25.41 20.75 9.00
C LEU A 4 -26.21 21.97 9.48
N ALA A 5 -26.65 22.02 10.73
CA ALA A 5 -27.52 23.07 11.27
C ALA A 5 -26.86 24.46 11.36
N GLY A 6 -25.55 24.55 11.20
CA GLY A 6 -24.79 25.80 11.17
C GLY A 6 -24.06 26.07 9.87
N CYS A 7 -24.29 25.25 8.85
CA CYS A 7 -23.57 25.32 7.58
C CYS A 7 -24.26 26.35 6.65
N ASP A 8 -23.48 27.29 6.15
CA ASP A 8 -23.91 28.18 5.06
C ASP A 8 -23.62 27.49 3.72
N PRO A 9 -24.62 27.00 2.99
CA PRO A 9 -24.39 26.19 1.80
C PRO A 9 -23.62 26.94 0.71
N VAL A 10 -23.77 28.26 0.60
CA VAL A 10 -23.05 29.07 -0.39
C VAL A 10 -21.55 29.11 -0.05
N LYS A 11 -21.22 29.35 1.21
CA LYS A 11 -19.82 29.37 1.64
C LYS A 11 -19.15 27.99 1.53
N GLU A 12 -19.90 26.93 1.77
CA GLU A 12 -19.36 25.56 1.61
C GLU A 12 -19.16 25.23 0.13
N GLU A 13 -20.06 25.61 -0.75
CA GLU A 13 -19.88 25.48 -2.19
C GLU A 13 -18.62 26.22 -2.66
N GLU A 14 -18.45 27.47 -2.29
CA GLU A 14 -17.26 28.27 -2.62
C GLU A 14 -15.99 27.65 -2.06
N ARG A 15 -16.04 27.05 -0.87
CA ARG A 15 -14.91 26.34 -0.25
C ARG A 15 -14.52 25.10 -1.04
N VAL A 16 -15.51 24.32 -1.47
CA VAL A 16 -15.31 23.11 -2.27
C VAL A 16 -14.74 23.46 -3.63
N ILE A 17 -15.30 24.45 -4.31
CA ILE A 17 -14.80 24.93 -5.62
C ILE A 17 -13.33 25.35 -5.49
N ARG A 18 -13.00 26.21 -4.52
CA ARG A 18 -11.60 26.63 -4.28
C ARG A 18 -10.66 25.46 -4.02
N TYR A 19 -11.10 24.50 -3.23
CA TYR A 19 -10.29 23.30 -2.94
C TYR A 19 -9.91 22.56 -4.23
N TYR A 20 -10.86 22.30 -5.11
CA TYR A 20 -10.59 21.60 -6.36
C TYR A 20 -9.83 22.46 -7.37
N ASP A 21 -10.09 23.76 -7.41
CA ASP A 21 -9.30 24.68 -8.24
C ASP A 21 -7.83 24.71 -7.81
N ASP A 22 -7.57 24.77 -6.51
CA ASP A 22 -6.22 24.71 -5.94
C ASP A 22 -5.54 23.38 -6.22
N LEU A 23 -6.26 22.26 -6.07
CA LEU A 23 -5.75 20.92 -6.39
C LEU A 23 -5.33 20.84 -7.87
N LEU A 24 -6.20 21.25 -8.79
CA LEU A 24 -5.92 21.23 -10.22
C LEU A 24 -4.86 22.26 -10.63
N ALA A 25 -4.69 23.34 -9.87
CA ALA A 25 -3.68 24.35 -10.14
C ALA A 25 -2.26 23.87 -9.77
N GLN A 26 -2.12 23.03 -8.74
CA GLN A 26 -0.84 22.49 -8.32
C GLN A 26 -0.24 21.53 -9.34
N TRP A 27 -1.09 20.82 -10.08
CA TRP A 27 -0.72 19.70 -10.93
C TRP A 27 -1.24 19.91 -12.35
N ARG A 28 -0.42 20.48 -13.20
CA ARG A 28 -0.76 20.71 -14.60
C ARG A 28 0.31 20.13 -15.51
N ILE A 29 -0.14 19.45 -16.53
CA ILE A 29 0.70 19.11 -17.66
C ILE A 29 0.31 20.01 -18.85
N HIS A 30 1.27 20.34 -19.67
CA HIS A 30 1.05 21.08 -20.92
C HIS A 30 1.64 20.26 -22.06
N THR A 31 0.78 19.58 -22.78
CA THR A 31 1.13 18.83 -23.96
C THR A 31 0.42 19.41 -25.19
N PRO A 32 0.86 19.10 -26.41
CA PRO A 32 0.12 19.46 -27.61
C PRO A 32 -1.27 18.79 -27.71
N ASP A 33 -1.51 17.74 -26.94
CA ASP A 33 -2.77 17.00 -26.91
C ASP A 33 -3.65 17.52 -25.76
N ALA A 34 -4.72 18.25 -26.13
CA ALA A 34 -5.66 18.80 -25.16
C ALA A 34 -6.40 17.70 -24.38
N ALA A 35 -6.72 16.56 -25.01
CA ALA A 35 -7.41 15.47 -24.36
C ALA A 35 -6.54 14.81 -23.28
N LEU A 36 -5.23 14.71 -23.50
CA LEU A 36 -4.30 14.22 -22.49
C LEU A 36 -4.21 15.17 -21.28
N ASN A 37 -4.19 16.49 -21.54
CA ASN A 37 -4.16 17.47 -20.46
C ASN A 37 -5.43 17.42 -19.60
N GLU A 38 -6.59 17.25 -20.23
CA GLU A 38 -7.88 17.08 -19.53
C GLU A 38 -7.93 15.77 -18.76
N ALA A 39 -7.54 14.64 -19.37
CA ALA A 39 -7.51 13.33 -18.74
C ALA A 39 -6.61 13.31 -17.50
N PHE A 40 -5.49 14.02 -17.51
CA PHE A 40 -4.63 14.17 -16.35
C PHE A 40 -5.34 14.86 -15.18
N GLY A 41 -6.08 15.93 -15.44
CA GLY A 41 -6.91 16.60 -14.43
C GLY A 41 -7.98 15.67 -13.84
N HIS A 42 -8.66 14.90 -14.68
CA HIS A 42 -9.65 13.92 -14.24
C HIS A 42 -9.03 12.79 -13.39
N ALA A 43 -7.82 12.34 -13.71
CA ALA A 43 -7.11 11.35 -12.91
C ALA A 43 -6.83 11.86 -11.49
N LEU A 44 -6.40 13.10 -11.33
CA LEU A 44 -6.21 13.73 -10.01
C LEU A 44 -7.51 13.78 -9.20
N LEU A 45 -8.62 14.21 -9.85
CA LEU A 45 -9.93 14.24 -9.20
C LEU A 45 -10.40 12.86 -8.76
N ASN A 46 -10.14 11.81 -9.56
CA ASN A 46 -10.51 10.45 -9.21
C ASN A 46 -9.75 9.94 -7.98
N VAL A 47 -8.47 10.25 -7.86
CA VAL A 47 -7.68 9.91 -6.67
C VAL A 47 -8.27 10.60 -5.43
N GLU A 48 -8.67 11.87 -5.56
CA GLU A 48 -9.28 12.65 -4.47
C GLU A 48 -10.65 12.09 -4.06
N TYR A 49 -11.51 11.76 -5.03
CA TYR A 49 -12.86 11.24 -4.74
C TYR A 49 -12.84 9.85 -4.08
N ALA A 50 -11.83 9.06 -4.34
CA ALA A 50 -11.70 7.73 -3.75
C ALA A 50 -11.09 7.77 -2.33
N TRP A 51 -10.57 8.92 -1.88
CA TRP A 51 -9.91 9.05 -0.58
C TRP A 51 -10.85 8.88 0.60
N LEU A 52 -10.58 7.92 1.48
CA LEU A 52 -11.30 7.66 2.72
C LEU A 52 -10.34 7.68 3.92
N ARG A 53 -10.30 8.79 4.61
CA ARG A 53 -9.39 8.97 5.76
C ARG A 53 -9.83 8.14 6.98
N PRO A 54 -8.93 7.48 7.69
CA PRO A 54 -7.50 7.28 7.43
C PRO A 54 -7.20 5.98 6.65
N TYR A 55 -8.21 5.35 6.08
CA TYR A 55 -8.16 3.97 5.60
C TYR A 55 -7.53 3.82 4.20
N GLY A 56 -7.44 4.89 3.45
CA GLY A 56 -6.91 4.88 2.09
C GLY A 56 -7.96 5.16 1.03
N TRP A 57 -7.73 4.65 -0.16
CA TRP A 57 -8.65 4.83 -1.26
C TRP A 57 -9.61 3.65 -1.36
N ILE A 58 -10.84 3.94 -1.71
CA ILE A 58 -11.86 2.93 -1.95
C ILE A 58 -11.95 2.64 -3.45
N GLU A 59 -12.12 1.38 -3.79
CA GLU A 59 -12.41 0.99 -5.16
C GLU A 59 -13.92 1.07 -5.41
N SER A 60 -14.36 2.11 -6.15
CA SER A 60 -15.75 2.26 -6.58
C SER A 60 -16.77 2.04 -5.46
N ILE A 61 -17.72 1.13 -5.66
CA ILE A 61 -18.73 0.72 -4.68
C ILE A 61 -18.34 -0.52 -3.88
N GLN A 62 -17.27 -1.16 -4.25
CA GLN A 62 -16.76 -2.35 -3.60
C GLN A 62 -15.67 -1.92 -2.61
N HIS A 63 -15.92 -2.09 -1.40
CA HIS A 63 -15.14 -1.62 -0.27
C HIS A 63 -13.89 -2.47 -0.05
N TRP A 64 -12.86 -2.26 -0.85
CA TRP A 64 -11.55 -2.87 -0.65
C TRP A 64 -10.48 -1.81 -0.45
N PRO A 65 -10.58 -1.05 0.64
CA PRO A 65 -9.75 0.13 0.81
C PRO A 65 -8.28 -0.17 1.02
N THR A 66 -7.87 -1.44 1.00
CA THR A 66 -6.49 -1.81 1.30
C THR A 66 -5.77 -2.54 0.18
N MET A 67 -6.48 -3.24 -0.68
CA MET A 67 -5.84 -4.12 -1.64
C MET A 67 -5.13 -3.39 -2.78
N TRP A 68 -5.65 -2.25 -3.20
CA TRP A 68 -5.16 -1.48 -4.34
C TRP A 68 -4.47 -0.17 -3.97
N HIS A 69 -4.22 0.08 -2.70
CA HIS A 69 -3.67 1.35 -2.23
C HIS A 69 -2.36 1.74 -2.87
N MET A 70 -1.57 0.78 -3.26
CA MET A 70 -0.21 1.06 -3.66
C MET A 70 -0.16 1.85 -4.95
N GLU A 71 -1.12 1.69 -5.82
CA GLU A 71 -1.25 2.48 -7.03
C GLU A 71 -1.64 3.91 -6.70
N HIS A 72 -2.58 4.09 -5.78
CA HIS A 72 -3.03 5.41 -5.34
C HIS A 72 -1.96 6.14 -4.51
N THR A 73 -1.27 5.42 -3.59
CA THR A 73 -0.16 6.02 -2.85
C THR A 73 0.94 6.46 -3.79
N ALA A 74 1.29 5.65 -4.79
CA ALA A 74 2.28 6.04 -5.78
C ALA A 74 1.85 7.30 -6.57
N ALA A 75 0.58 7.40 -6.95
CA ALA A 75 0.05 8.59 -7.63
C ALA A 75 0.17 9.85 -6.75
N GLU A 76 -0.22 9.76 -5.47
CA GLU A 76 -0.07 10.85 -4.51
C GLU A 76 1.40 11.22 -4.26
N GLU A 77 2.28 10.24 -4.18
CA GLU A 77 3.70 10.46 -3.96
C GLU A 77 4.38 11.10 -5.17
N TRP A 78 4.02 10.72 -6.39
CA TRP A 78 4.45 11.42 -7.61
C TRP A 78 3.92 12.85 -7.64
N ALA A 79 2.73 13.05 -7.09
CA ALA A 79 2.17 14.36 -6.88
C ALA A 79 2.81 15.14 -5.70
N GLY A 80 3.74 14.57 -4.95
CA GLY A 80 4.40 15.20 -3.81
C GLY A 80 3.55 15.23 -2.53
N ASN A 81 2.42 14.56 -2.51
CA ASN A 81 1.51 14.50 -1.36
C ASN A 81 1.81 13.28 -0.47
N TYR A 82 3.00 13.28 0.13
CA TYR A 82 3.51 12.16 0.92
C TYR A 82 2.75 11.91 2.24
N GLN A 83 2.04 12.92 2.72
CA GLN A 83 1.37 12.83 4.02
C GLN A 83 0.28 11.75 4.04
N ARG A 84 -0.52 11.65 2.97
CA ARG A 84 -1.60 10.65 2.88
C ARG A 84 -1.07 9.24 2.86
N SER A 85 -0.02 8.99 2.08
CA SER A 85 0.66 7.69 2.06
C SER A 85 1.16 7.32 3.46
N ARG A 86 1.81 8.26 4.13
CA ARG A 86 2.30 8.04 5.50
C ARG A 86 1.18 7.76 6.50
N GLU A 87 0.08 8.51 6.44
CA GLU A 87 -1.10 8.29 7.30
C GLU A 87 -1.67 6.88 7.14
N ILE A 88 -1.77 6.40 5.90
CA ILE A 88 -2.25 5.03 5.60
C ILE A 88 -1.31 3.99 6.20
N PHE A 89 0.00 4.09 5.93
CA PHE A 89 0.95 3.11 6.44
C PHE A 89 0.95 3.07 7.97
N ILE A 90 0.91 4.23 8.64
CA ILE A 90 0.80 4.31 10.09
C ILE A 90 -0.49 3.68 10.59
N SER A 91 -1.63 4.00 9.97
CA SER A 91 -2.93 3.40 10.32
C SER A 91 -2.91 1.87 10.21
N GLN A 92 -2.24 1.33 9.20
CA GLN A 92 -2.08 -0.11 9.04
C GLN A 92 -1.16 -0.71 10.11
N LEU A 93 -0.06 -0.05 10.45
CA LEU A 93 0.83 -0.49 11.53
C LEU A 93 0.16 -0.45 12.90
N GLU A 94 -0.63 0.57 13.20
CA GLU A 94 -1.35 0.69 14.46
C GLU A 94 -2.33 -0.47 14.70
N ARG A 95 -2.88 -1.04 13.64
CA ARG A 95 -3.72 -2.24 13.73
C ARG A 95 -2.96 -3.46 14.22
N LEU A 96 -1.68 -3.56 13.90
CA LEU A 96 -0.81 -4.62 14.38
C LEU A 96 -0.45 -4.47 15.86
N LEU A 97 -0.53 -3.24 16.41
CA LEU A 97 -0.27 -2.98 17.83
C LEU A 97 -1.35 -3.55 18.75
N ASN A 98 -2.55 -3.75 18.24
CA ASN A 98 -3.73 -4.09 19.03
C ASN A 98 -4.03 -5.59 19.11
N GLY A 99 -3.16 -6.46 18.59
CA GLY A 99 -3.32 -7.90 18.60
C GLY A 99 -2.01 -8.68 18.71
N ASP A 100 -2.04 -9.86 19.34
CA ASP A 100 -0.89 -10.78 19.45
C ASP A 100 -0.56 -11.46 18.11
N GLU A 101 -1.50 -11.49 17.17
CA GLU A 101 -1.33 -12.01 15.82
C GLU A 101 -1.19 -10.86 14.83
N VAL A 102 -0.34 -11.06 13.83
CA VAL A 102 -0.24 -10.14 12.69
C VAL A 102 -1.42 -10.43 11.77
N PRO A 103 -2.49 -9.63 11.81
CA PRO A 103 -3.59 -9.84 10.90
C PRO A 103 -3.18 -9.47 9.49
N GLU A 104 -3.91 -9.95 8.55
CA GLU A 104 -3.91 -9.38 7.22
C GLU A 104 -4.16 -7.87 7.30
N LEU A 105 -3.34 -7.09 6.59
CA LEU A 105 -3.38 -5.63 6.62
C LEU A 105 -4.52 -5.10 5.75
N SER A 106 -5.74 -5.40 6.08
CA SER A 106 -6.93 -4.87 5.41
C SER A 106 -7.71 -3.92 6.30
N ALA A 107 -8.55 -3.07 5.75
CA ALA A 107 -9.38 -2.17 6.54
C ALA A 107 -10.34 -2.95 7.44
N PRO A 108 -10.67 -2.43 8.64
CA PRO A 108 -11.64 -3.06 9.51
C PRO A 108 -12.97 -3.32 8.80
N GLY A 109 -13.47 -4.55 8.88
CA GLY A 109 -14.71 -4.98 8.24
C GLY A 109 -14.60 -5.41 6.79
N PHE A 110 -13.41 -5.32 6.19
CA PHE A 110 -13.16 -5.69 4.80
C PHE A 110 -12.06 -6.74 4.65
N ALA A 111 -11.55 -7.28 5.75
CA ALA A 111 -10.52 -8.31 5.72
C ALA A 111 -11.04 -9.56 4.99
N ARG A 112 -10.34 -9.96 3.95
CA ARG A 112 -10.60 -11.19 3.21
C ARG A 112 -9.40 -12.10 3.30
N LYS A 113 -9.46 -13.07 4.17
CA LYS A 113 -8.39 -14.09 4.32
C LYS A 113 -8.20 -14.93 3.06
N GLU A 114 -9.28 -15.15 2.34
CA GLU A 114 -9.27 -15.98 1.13
C GLU A 114 -8.52 -15.37 -0.07
N TRP A 115 -8.16 -14.10 -0.01
CA TRP A 115 -7.53 -13.41 -1.14
C TRP A 115 -6.03 -13.16 -0.96
N GLY A 116 -5.47 -13.77 0.02
CA GLY A 116 -4.02 -13.87 0.15
C GLY A 116 -3.28 -12.65 0.63
N GLY A 117 -3.92 -11.80 1.34
CA GLY A 117 -3.25 -10.77 2.10
C GLY A 117 -2.78 -9.55 1.31
N ASP A 118 -3.04 -8.42 1.88
CA ASP A 118 -2.55 -7.12 1.43
C ASP A 118 -1.06 -6.91 1.75
N ASN A 119 -0.43 -7.89 2.39
CA ASN A 119 0.94 -7.77 2.87
C ASN A 119 1.96 -7.43 1.77
N PRO A 120 1.95 -8.07 0.60
CA PRO A 120 2.87 -7.69 -0.48
C PRO A 120 2.65 -6.27 -0.98
N TYR A 121 1.39 -5.83 -1.05
CA TYR A 121 1.06 -4.46 -1.46
C TYR A 121 1.56 -3.44 -0.46
N PHE A 122 1.41 -3.72 0.84
CA PHE A 122 1.97 -2.88 1.88
C PHE A 122 3.49 -2.70 1.72
N PHE A 123 4.21 -3.80 1.46
CA PHE A 123 5.66 -3.73 1.23
C PHE A 123 6.01 -2.90 -0.01
N ARG A 124 5.27 -3.05 -1.11
CA ARG A 124 5.46 -2.22 -2.33
C ARG A 124 5.24 -0.74 -2.05
N GLY A 125 4.18 -0.41 -1.32
CA GLY A 125 3.89 0.97 -0.98
C GLY A 125 4.95 1.59 -0.08
N VAL A 126 5.38 0.87 0.95
CA VAL A 126 6.50 1.30 1.81
C VAL A 126 7.78 1.50 1.01
N GLU A 127 8.09 0.58 0.09
CA GLU A 127 9.25 0.72 -0.79
C GLU A 127 9.18 2.01 -1.60
N HIS A 128 8.05 2.25 -2.27
CA HIS A 128 7.86 3.43 -3.09
C HIS A 128 7.97 4.71 -2.25
N TYR A 129 7.24 4.76 -1.14
CA TYR A 129 7.27 5.88 -0.20
C TYR A 129 8.69 6.22 0.27
N LEU A 130 9.44 5.21 0.74
CA LEU A 130 10.80 5.40 1.22
C LEU A 130 11.77 5.82 0.11
N LYS A 131 11.59 5.33 -1.11
CA LYS A 131 12.38 5.77 -2.28
C LYS A 131 12.12 7.21 -2.64
N MET A 132 10.87 7.67 -2.48
CA MET A 132 10.48 9.05 -2.80
C MET A 132 10.85 10.04 -1.71
N THR A 133 10.78 9.64 -0.44
CA THR A 133 10.90 10.55 0.70
C THR A 133 12.22 10.42 1.47
N GLY A 134 12.80 9.23 1.54
CA GLY A 134 13.90 8.93 2.44
C GLY A 134 13.53 9.03 3.93
N ASP A 135 12.26 8.89 4.30
CA ASP A 135 11.76 9.04 5.68
C ASP A 135 12.30 7.95 6.61
N ILE A 136 13.48 8.19 7.17
CA ILE A 136 14.16 7.27 8.10
C ILE A 136 13.35 7.07 9.39
N GLU A 137 12.64 8.08 9.86
CA GLU A 137 11.81 7.95 11.06
C GLU A 137 10.64 6.99 10.84
N PHE A 138 9.99 7.10 9.69
CA PHE A 138 8.97 6.12 9.31
C PHE A 138 9.58 4.73 9.15
N ALA A 139 10.73 4.59 8.47
CA ALA A 139 11.41 3.30 8.33
C ALA A 139 11.70 2.65 9.68
N ARG A 140 12.19 3.43 10.67
CA ARG A 140 12.46 2.95 12.03
C ARG A 140 11.19 2.52 12.76
N GLN A 141 10.09 3.23 12.56
CA GLN A 141 8.80 2.88 13.14
C GLN A 141 8.21 1.64 12.50
N ALA A 142 8.32 1.49 11.19
CA ALA A 142 7.69 0.41 10.42
C ALA A 142 8.46 -0.92 10.51
N GLU A 143 9.79 -0.88 10.61
CA GLU A 143 10.66 -2.05 10.51
C GLU A 143 10.24 -3.23 11.42
N PRO A 144 10.02 -3.06 12.74
CA PRO A 144 9.67 -4.17 13.62
C PRO A 144 8.32 -4.81 13.28
N TYR A 145 7.39 -4.05 12.70
CA TYR A 145 6.11 -4.55 12.23
C TYR A 145 6.26 -5.28 10.90
N MET A 146 7.05 -4.74 9.99
CA MET A 146 7.34 -5.38 8.72
C MET A 146 8.02 -6.74 8.92
N GLN A 147 8.92 -6.87 9.89
CA GLN A 147 9.49 -8.17 10.27
C GLN A 147 8.42 -9.17 10.70
N LYS A 148 7.47 -8.76 11.53
CA LYS A 148 6.35 -9.61 11.97
C LYS A 148 5.46 -10.02 10.81
N ILE A 149 5.07 -9.06 9.97
CA ILE A 149 4.27 -9.29 8.78
C ILE A 149 4.95 -10.31 7.87
N LEU A 150 6.23 -10.09 7.57
CA LEU A 150 7.01 -10.99 6.73
C LEU A 150 7.07 -12.41 7.30
N ALA A 151 7.37 -12.53 8.59
CA ALA A 151 7.43 -13.82 9.27
C ALA A 151 6.09 -14.56 9.25
N GLN A 152 4.99 -13.85 9.50
CA GLN A 152 3.64 -14.41 9.45
C GLN A 152 3.27 -14.83 8.04
N THR A 153 3.56 -13.99 7.04
CA THR A 153 3.28 -14.28 5.63
C THR A 153 4.00 -15.56 5.19
N PHE A 154 5.30 -15.70 5.51
CA PHE A 154 6.02 -16.95 5.20
C PHE A 154 5.47 -18.16 5.96
N LYS A 155 5.09 -18.00 7.23
CA LYS A 155 4.49 -19.09 8.01
C LYS A 155 3.17 -19.56 7.40
N GLU A 156 2.36 -18.66 6.90
CA GLU A 156 1.03 -18.95 6.38
C GLU A 156 1.07 -19.47 4.94
N TYR A 157 1.87 -18.86 4.09
CA TYR A 157 1.91 -19.16 2.65
C TYR A 157 3.06 -20.07 2.21
N ASP A 158 4.00 -20.42 3.10
CA ASP A 158 5.02 -21.46 2.90
C ASP A 158 5.08 -22.43 4.09
N PRO A 159 3.96 -23.12 4.41
CA PRO A 159 3.90 -24.03 5.55
C PRO A 159 4.89 -25.21 5.44
N LEU A 160 5.31 -25.56 4.23
CA LEU A 160 6.29 -26.62 3.98
C LEU A 160 7.74 -26.14 4.02
N LYS A 161 7.97 -24.84 4.29
CA LYS A 161 9.30 -24.23 4.37
C LYS A 161 10.16 -24.46 3.13
N THR A 162 9.53 -24.44 1.98
CA THR A 162 10.19 -24.59 0.67
C THR A 162 10.95 -23.34 0.28
N GLY A 163 10.64 -22.20 0.89
CA GLY A 163 11.08 -20.87 0.52
C GLY A 163 10.31 -20.28 -0.67
N VAL A 164 9.27 -20.98 -1.15
CA VAL A 164 8.38 -20.49 -2.21
C VAL A 164 6.97 -20.42 -1.65
N MET A 165 6.39 -19.25 -1.67
CA MET A 165 5.03 -19.01 -1.19
C MET A 165 3.99 -19.49 -2.20
N GLY A 166 2.74 -19.67 -1.77
CA GLY A 166 1.63 -19.94 -2.67
C GLY A 166 0.69 -21.05 -2.26
N PHE A 167 0.72 -21.45 -0.99
CA PHE A 167 -0.19 -22.49 -0.52
C PHE A 167 -1.57 -21.92 -0.17
N GLY A 168 -2.59 -22.41 -0.86
CA GLY A 168 -3.98 -22.36 -0.42
C GLY A 168 -4.76 -21.09 -0.68
N THR A 169 -4.09 -19.98 -0.97
CA THR A 169 -4.74 -18.69 -1.23
C THR A 169 -3.91 -17.85 -2.19
N GLN A 170 -4.52 -16.82 -2.75
CA GLN A 170 -3.82 -15.87 -3.59
C GLN A 170 -2.98 -14.94 -2.73
N LEU A 171 -1.67 -14.97 -2.87
CA LEU A 171 -0.79 -13.98 -2.30
C LEU A 171 -0.57 -12.87 -3.35
N GLY A 172 -0.96 -11.67 -2.98
CA GLY A 172 -1.07 -10.59 -3.96
C GLY A 172 -2.27 -10.84 -4.90
N ASN A 173 -2.70 -9.84 -5.59
CA ASN A 173 -3.83 -9.97 -6.53
C ASN A 173 -3.40 -10.72 -7.80
N GLN A 174 -3.36 -12.02 -7.72
CA GLN A 174 -2.97 -12.81 -8.87
C GLN A 174 -4.09 -13.00 -9.86
N GLU A 175 -5.29 -13.30 -9.39
CA GLU A 175 -6.53 -13.31 -10.17
C GLU A 175 -7.72 -13.57 -9.23
N ASP A 176 -8.80 -12.89 -9.40
CA ASP A 176 -9.97 -12.92 -8.51
C ASP A 176 -10.65 -14.29 -8.40
N PHE A 177 -10.32 -15.25 -9.26
CA PHE A 177 -11.06 -16.49 -9.39
C PHE A 177 -10.20 -17.77 -9.43
N LEU A 178 -8.88 -17.66 -9.43
CA LEU A 178 -8.03 -18.84 -9.46
C LEU A 178 -7.41 -19.11 -8.10
N ALA A 179 -7.98 -20.04 -7.37
CA ALA A 179 -7.34 -20.62 -6.21
C ALA A 179 -6.08 -21.39 -6.67
N THR A 180 -4.92 -20.87 -6.35
CA THR A 180 -3.67 -21.58 -6.59
C THR A 180 -3.44 -22.60 -5.48
N HIS A 181 -3.37 -23.88 -5.83
CA HIS A 181 -3.05 -24.94 -4.91
C HIS A 181 -1.57 -25.30 -5.06
N GLY A 182 -0.73 -24.73 -4.18
CA GLY A 182 0.69 -25.03 -4.15
C GLY A 182 1.59 -23.84 -4.50
N PRO A 183 2.92 -24.05 -4.51
CA PRO A 183 3.88 -23.02 -4.83
C PRO A 183 3.65 -22.46 -6.23
N GLY A 184 3.57 -21.16 -6.36
CA GLY A 184 3.36 -20.46 -7.62
C GLY A 184 4.44 -19.44 -7.89
N SER A 185 4.76 -19.21 -9.18
CA SER A 185 5.76 -18.23 -9.59
C SER A 185 5.39 -16.81 -9.15
N GLY A 186 4.12 -16.42 -9.26
CA GLY A 186 3.66 -15.11 -8.81
C GLY A 186 3.87 -14.90 -7.32
N SER A 187 3.39 -15.82 -6.49
CA SER A 187 3.55 -15.75 -5.02
C SER A 187 5.02 -15.82 -4.60
N GLY A 188 5.84 -16.61 -5.33
CA GLY A 188 7.28 -16.65 -5.12
C GLY A 188 7.94 -15.29 -5.41
N CYS A 189 7.53 -14.62 -6.48
CA CYS A 189 8.00 -13.27 -6.80
C CYS A 189 7.63 -12.27 -5.72
N GLU A 190 6.41 -12.31 -5.19
CA GLU A 190 5.97 -11.44 -4.09
C GLU A 190 6.78 -11.68 -2.82
N GLY A 191 7.01 -12.93 -2.46
CA GLY A 191 7.86 -13.27 -1.32
C GLY A 191 9.30 -12.77 -1.46
N ALA A 192 9.90 -12.96 -2.63
CA ALA A 192 11.23 -12.44 -2.92
C ALA A 192 11.26 -10.91 -2.89
N HIS A 193 10.19 -10.24 -3.37
CA HIS A 193 10.07 -8.80 -3.34
C HIS A 193 9.99 -8.27 -1.89
N MET A 194 9.12 -8.83 -1.05
CA MET A 194 9.02 -8.45 0.36
C MET A 194 10.36 -8.57 1.09
N LEU A 195 11.13 -9.63 0.82
CA LEU A 195 12.48 -9.81 1.37
C LEU A 195 13.45 -8.71 0.92
N ARG A 196 13.38 -8.28 -0.34
CA ARG A 196 14.20 -7.17 -0.84
C ARG A 196 13.83 -5.83 -0.25
N VAL A 197 12.53 -5.60 -0.06
CA VAL A 197 12.07 -4.39 0.64
C VAL A 197 12.60 -4.37 2.08
N MET A 198 12.56 -5.49 2.79
CA MET A 198 13.20 -5.57 4.10
C MET A 198 14.69 -5.30 4.04
N ALA A 199 15.40 -5.85 3.05
CA ALA A 199 16.82 -5.57 2.87
C ALA A 199 17.09 -4.07 2.66
N MET A 200 16.25 -3.40 1.88
CA MET A 200 16.31 -1.95 1.66
C MET A 200 16.08 -1.19 2.96
N VAL A 201 15.05 -1.52 3.74
CA VAL A 201 14.73 -0.88 5.02
C VAL A 201 15.88 -1.05 6.00
N GLU A 202 16.41 -2.26 6.16
CA GLU A 202 17.56 -2.53 7.04
C GLU A 202 18.82 -1.77 6.61
N ASN A 203 19.06 -1.68 5.32
CA ASN A 203 20.17 -0.87 4.80
C ASN A 203 19.99 0.62 5.09
N LEU A 204 18.79 1.14 4.94
CA LEU A 204 18.44 2.54 5.26
C LEU A 204 18.66 2.83 6.75
N LEU A 205 18.37 1.87 7.63
CA LEU A 205 18.60 1.96 9.06
C LEU A 205 20.04 1.67 9.49
N GLY A 206 20.93 1.33 8.56
CA GLY A 206 22.34 1.03 8.81
C GLY A 206 22.63 -0.40 9.27
N ASN A 207 21.65 -1.29 9.26
CA ASN A 207 21.72 -2.68 9.70
C ASN A 207 22.25 -3.61 8.59
N ARG A 208 23.47 -3.37 8.08
CA ARG A 208 24.04 -4.07 6.92
C ARG A 208 23.95 -5.58 6.97
N LYS A 209 24.23 -6.19 8.14
CA LYS A 209 24.17 -7.67 8.29
C LYS A 209 22.76 -8.22 8.08
N ALA A 210 21.74 -7.53 8.59
CA ALA A 210 20.34 -7.90 8.37
C ALA A 210 19.95 -7.72 6.91
N SER A 211 20.32 -6.61 6.29
CA SER A 211 20.12 -6.34 4.87
C SER A 211 20.70 -7.45 4.00
N GLU A 212 21.97 -7.80 4.17
CA GLU A 212 22.63 -8.89 3.43
C GLU A 212 21.92 -10.24 3.59
N LYS A 213 21.43 -10.55 4.81
CA LYS A 213 20.67 -11.78 5.08
C LYS A 213 19.36 -11.81 4.30
N TYR A 214 18.59 -10.72 4.28
CA TYR A 214 17.35 -10.65 3.52
C TYR A 214 17.59 -10.74 2.01
N GLU A 215 18.65 -10.12 1.51
CA GLU A 215 19.06 -10.24 0.11
C GLU A 215 19.44 -11.68 -0.28
N GLN A 216 20.12 -12.40 0.61
CA GLN A 216 20.44 -13.81 0.38
C GLN A 216 19.18 -14.68 0.32
N TYR A 217 18.21 -14.42 1.21
CA TYR A 217 16.93 -15.14 1.18
C TYR A 217 16.14 -14.84 -0.10
N ALA A 218 16.07 -13.58 -0.51
CA ALA A 218 15.39 -13.20 -1.75
C ALA A 218 15.99 -13.93 -2.97
N ARG A 219 17.31 -13.97 -3.07
CA ARG A 219 18.01 -14.72 -4.14
C ARG A 219 17.73 -16.23 -4.07
N ALA A 220 17.69 -16.81 -2.88
CA ALA A 220 17.40 -18.24 -2.72
C ALA A 220 15.97 -18.59 -3.18
N VAL A 221 15.00 -17.72 -2.93
CA VAL A 221 13.61 -17.88 -3.42
C VAL A 221 13.55 -17.83 -4.95
N GLN A 222 14.29 -16.91 -5.57
CA GLN A 222 14.30 -16.75 -7.03
C GLN A 222 14.98 -17.88 -7.81
N GLN A 223 15.80 -18.69 -7.15
CA GLN A 223 16.50 -19.81 -7.78
C GLN A 223 15.69 -21.11 -7.75
N LYS A 224 14.53 -21.11 -7.11
CA LYS A 224 13.60 -22.25 -7.00
C LYS A 224 12.46 -22.17 -7.97
#